data_6126cd73157caeec0b0b25197142aa94
#
_entry.id   6126cd73157caeec0b0b25197142aa94
#
_cell.length_a   1.000
_cell.length_b   1.000
_cell.length_c   1.000
_cell.angle_alpha   90.00
_cell.angle_beta   90.00
_cell.angle_gamma   90.00
#
_symmetry.space_group_name_H-M   'P 1'
#
loop_
_entity.id
_entity.type
_entity.pdbx_description
1 polymer ?
#
loop_
_entity_poly.entity_id
_entity_poly.type
_entity_poly.pdbx_seq_one_letter_code
_entity_poly.pdbx_strand_id
1 'polypeptide(L)'
;MADKMKYFISMVILTLVLLSCGKKDDDSSTTTTTELEGTWVESCHADAPFYRINSLTVSGTNWVDTIEYHSDSSCATDVGKYTYSYESLSIGDAVEVSGVSGHKFTMTLSDSTYTSQSSDDLSGCNTNSCWGLTGWELNTPQSIAGKTQGDSTWWSKGTSAYGKYTLDGSELFFCVSIDDYPSSSCLPPTGWFKQ
;
A
#
# COMPACT_ATOMS: atom_id res chain seq x y z
N MET A 1 -35.00 -59.94 32.30
CA MET A 1 -33.53 -59.83 32.01
C MET A 1 -33.20 -58.93 30.81
N ALA A 2 -34.13 -58.19 30.24
CA ALA A 2 -33.91 -57.39 29.03
C ALA A 2 -33.60 -55.92 29.28
N ASP A 3 -33.82 -55.40 30.50
CA ASP A 3 -33.65 -53.95 30.76
C ASP A 3 -32.25 -53.50 31.23
N LYS A 4 -31.40 -54.41 31.65
CA LYS A 4 -30.04 -54.10 32.09
C LYS A 4 -29.03 -53.97 30.92
N MET A 5 -29.38 -54.42 29.72
CA MET A 5 -28.50 -54.43 28.58
C MET A 5 -28.58 -53.12 27.77
N LYS A 6 -29.64 -52.31 27.94
CA LYS A 6 -29.82 -51.03 27.23
C LYS A 6 -28.96 -49.90 27.79
N TYR A 7 -28.60 -49.95 29.07
CA TYR A 7 -27.77 -48.93 29.71
C TYR A 7 -26.28 -49.14 29.48
N PHE A 8 -25.84 -50.34 29.15
CA PHE A 8 -24.43 -50.64 28.90
C PHE A 8 -23.96 -50.18 27.50
N ILE A 9 -24.86 -50.15 26.53
CA ILE A 9 -24.55 -49.71 25.16
C ILE A 9 -24.53 -48.17 25.08
N SER A 10 -25.32 -47.49 25.91
CA SER A 10 -25.36 -46.00 25.93
C SER A 10 -24.14 -45.38 26.59
N MET A 11 -23.46 -46.15 27.49
CA MET A 11 -22.30 -45.61 28.23
C MET A 11 -20.98 -45.83 27.49
N VAL A 12 -20.91 -46.72 26.52
CA VAL A 12 -19.70 -46.98 25.71
C VAL A 12 -19.60 -46.00 24.52
N ILE A 13 -20.72 -45.43 24.08
CA ILE A 13 -20.71 -44.44 22.97
C ILE A 13 -20.31 -43.05 23.45
N LEU A 14 -20.46 -42.72 24.74
CA LEU A 14 -20.12 -41.40 25.28
C LEU A 14 -18.64 -41.23 25.63
N THR A 15 -17.86 -42.30 25.63
CA THR A 15 -16.40 -42.23 25.94
C THR A 15 -15.49 -42.19 24.72
N LEU A 16 -16.01 -42.25 23.50
CA LEU A 16 -15.20 -42.18 22.26
C LEU A 16 -15.15 -40.82 21.60
N VAL A 17 -15.77 -39.79 22.19
CA VAL A 17 -15.81 -38.42 21.58
C VAL A 17 -14.80 -37.46 22.20
N LEU A 18 -14.01 -37.87 23.19
CA LEU A 18 -13.08 -36.96 23.90
C LEU A 18 -11.59 -37.16 23.59
N LEU A 19 -11.24 -37.88 22.54
CA LEU A 19 -9.82 -38.07 22.14
C LEU A 19 -9.52 -37.65 20.71
N SER A 20 -10.11 -36.54 20.24
CA SER A 20 -9.68 -35.88 19.01
C SER A 20 -9.51 -34.37 19.23
N CYS A 21 -8.75 -34.00 20.26
CA CYS A 21 -8.05 -32.71 20.30
C CYS A 21 -6.59 -32.98 19.95
N GLY A 22 -6.35 -33.46 18.73
CA GLY A 22 -5.05 -33.36 18.10
C GLY A 22 -4.77 -31.86 17.93
N LYS A 23 -3.75 -31.33 18.63
CA LYS A 23 -3.10 -30.10 18.22
C LYS A 23 -2.71 -30.28 16.76
N LYS A 24 -3.48 -29.69 15.87
CA LYS A 24 -2.97 -29.25 14.58
C LYS A 24 -2.11 -28.05 14.91
N ASP A 25 -0.82 -28.22 14.84
CA ASP A 25 0.07 -27.10 14.58
C ASP A 25 -0.26 -26.67 13.13
N ASP A 26 -1.34 -25.89 12.99
CA ASP A 26 -1.56 -25.07 11.82
C ASP A 26 -0.50 -23.99 11.89
N ASP A 27 0.64 -24.28 11.28
CA ASP A 27 1.57 -23.29 10.75
C ASP A 27 0.85 -22.62 9.55
N SER A 28 -0.33 -22.08 9.84
CA SER A 28 -1.06 -21.19 9.00
C SER A 28 -0.37 -19.85 9.15
N SER A 29 0.58 -19.57 8.26
CA SER A 29 0.95 -18.22 7.90
C SER A 29 -0.36 -17.50 7.56
N THR A 30 -1.02 -16.96 8.57
CA THR A 30 -2.12 -16.02 8.38
C THR A 30 -1.49 -14.77 7.77
N THR A 31 -1.49 -14.69 6.45
CA THR A 31 -1.42 -13.40 5.77
C THR A 31 -2.58 -12.60 6.33
N THR A 32 -2.26 -11.66 7.22
CA THR A 32 -3.24 -10.73 7.78
C THR A 32 -3.67 -9.82 6.62
N THR A 33 -4.74 -10.23 5.91
CA THR A 33 -5.39 -9.34 4.95
C THR A 33 -5.93 -8.17 5.74
N THR A 34 -5.45 -6.98 5.45
CA THR A 34 -5.95 -5.76 6.04
C THR A 34 -7.17 -5.27 5.26
N GLU A 35 -7.96 -4.38 5.85
CA GLU A 35 -9.05 -3.69 5.15
C GLU A 35 -8.55 -2.84 3.97
N LEU A 36 -7.24 -2.55 3.94
CA LEU A 36 -6.56 -1.82 2.87
C LEU A 36 -6.30 -2.68 1.62
N GLU A 37 -6.42 -4.01 1.72
CA GLU A 37 -6.10 -4.93 0.61
C GLU A 37 -6.83 -4.56 -0.67
N GLY A 38 -6.10 -4.50 -1.78
CA GLY A 38 -6.63 -4.17 -3.11
C GLY A 38 -5.99 -2.94 -3.74
N THR A 39 -6.64 -2.41 -4.77
CA THR A 39 -6.19 -1.23 -5.51
C THR A 39 -7.14 -0.07 -5.27
N TRP A 40 -6.57 1.09 -4.95
CA TRP A 40 -7.25 2.35 -4.70
C TRP A 40 -6.76 3.37 -5.72
N VAL A 41 -7.66 4.16 -6.29
CA VAL A 41 -7.33 5.13 -7.35
C VAL A 41 -7.97 6.47 -7.03
N GLU A 42 -7.19 7.53 -7.17
CA GLU A 42 -7.68 8.91 -7.16
C GLU A 42 -8.07 9.34 -8.58
N SER A 43 -9.10 10.13 -8.72
CA SER A 43 -9.53 10.64 -10.02
C SER A 43 -8.46 11.57 -10.62
N CYS A 44 -8.41 11.62 -11.97
CA CYS A 44 -7.58 12.56 -12.69
C CYS A 44 -7.81 14.00 -12.22
N HIS A 45 -6.76 14.71 -11.83
CA HIS A 45 -6.83 16.08 -11.36
C HIS A 45 -5.62 16.91 -11.81
N ALA A 46 -5.77 18.24 -11.79
CA ALA A 46 -4.71 19.15 -12.19
C ALA A 46 -3.58 19.18 -11.14
N ASP A 47 -2.33 19.09 -11.61
CA ASP A 47 -1.10 19.29 -10.87
C ASP A 47 -0.12 20.09 -11.77
N ALA A 48 -0.38 21.39 -11.87
CA ALA A 48 0.24 22.28 -12.86
C ALA A 48 1.77 22.16 -12.92
N PRO A 49 2.36 22.03 -14.14
CA PRO A 49 1.72 22.20 -15.45
C PRO A 49 1.06 20.93 -16.03
N PHE A 50 0.95 19.87 -15.26
CA PHE A 50 0.46 18.57 -15.67
C PHE A 50 -0.90 18.25 -15.04
N TYR A 51 -1.39 17.08 -15.36
CA TYR A 51 -2.48 16.36 -14.68
C TYR A 51 -1.92 15.06 -14.12
N ARG A 52 -2.54 14.53 -13.07
CA ARG A 52 -2.09 13.27 -12.49
C ARG A 52 -3.22 12.35 -12.08
N ILE A 53 -2.91 11.07 -12.07
CA ILE A 53 -3.66 10.01 -11.38
C ILE A 53 -2.73 9.40 -10.36
N ASN A 54 -3.23 9.24 -9.14
CA ASN A 54 -2.54 8.47 -8.12
C ASN A 54 -3.23 7.11 -7.97
N SER A 55 -2.44 6.06 -7.84
CA SER A 55 -2.94 4.72 -7.53
C SER A 55 -2.11 4.07 -6.44
N LEU A 56 -2.80 3.36 -5.55
CA LEU A 56 -2.21 2.61 -4.46
C LEU A 56 -2.65 1.15 -4.57
N THR A 57 -1.71 0.23 -4.51
CA THR A 57 -1.99 -1.20 -4.38
C THR A 57 -1.41 -1.73 -3.08
N VAL A 58 -2.26 -2.35 -2.26
CA VAL A 58 -1.86 -3.05 -1.04
C VAL A 58 -2.07 -4.53 -1.23
N SER A 59 -1.03 -5.33 -0.97
CA SER A 59 -1.09 -6.79 -1.04
C SER A 59 -0.24 -7.41 0.08
N GLY A 60 -0.91 -8.00 1.06
CA GLY A 60 -0.27 -8.49 2.28
C GLY A 60 0.45 -7.36 3.03
N THR A 61 1.77 -7.47 3.13
CA THR A 61 2.61 -6.44 3.76
C THR A 61 3.26 -5.47 2.76
N ASN A 62 2.90 -5.57 1.49
CA ASN A 62 3.43 -4.70 0.45
C ASN A 62 2.46 -3.56 0.16
N TRP A 63 3.01 -2.38 -0.03
CA TRP A 63 2.29 -1.16 -0.40
C TRP A 63 3.02 -0.53 -1.58
N VAL A 64 2.32 -0.33 -2.69
CA VAL A 64 2.87 0.30 -3.89
C VAL A 64 2.03 1.52 -4.23
N ASP A 65 2.64 2.70 -4.10
CA ASP A 65 2.05 3.98 -4.47
C ASP A 65 2.61 4.43 -5.82
N THR A 66 1.74 4.82 -6.72
CA THR A 66 2.10 5.23 -8.08
C THR A 66 1.46 6.59 -8.40
N ILE A 67 2.28 7.51 -8.89
CA ILE A 67 1.86 8.83 -9.38
C ILE A 67 2.14 8.89 -10.87
N GLU A 68 1.10 8.91 -11.69
CA GLU A 68 1.20 8.99 -13.15
C GLU A 68 0.88 10.41 -13.60
N TYR A 69 1.82 11.02 -14.33
CA TYR A 69 1.69 12.37 -14.88
C TYR A 69 1.26 12.33 -16.34
N HIS A 70 0.35 13.22 -16.69
CA HIS A 70 -0.27 13.32 -18.01
C HIS A 70 -0.22 14.75 -18.51
N SER A 71 -0.16 14.95 -19.83
CA SER A 71 -0.12 16.27 -20.46
C SER A 71 -1.49 16.87 -20.73
N ASP A 72 -2.58 16.10 -20.54
CA ASP A 72 -3.94 16.55 -20.83
C ASP A 72 -4.89 16.30 -19.66
N SER A 73 -6.00 17.04 -19.62
CA SER A 73 -6.98 17.03 -18.53
C SER A 73 -7.85 15.78 -18.45
N SER A 74 -7.77 14.88 -19.43
CA SER A 74 -8.42 13.58 -19.41
C SER A 74 -7.50 12.47 -18.89
N CYS A 75 -6.23 12.81 -18.57
CA CYS A 75 -5.18 11.87 -18.19
C CYS A 75 -5.02 10.71 -19.19
N ALA A 76 -5.07 11.02 -20.49
CA ALA A 76 -4.96 10.03 -21.55
C ALA A 76 -3.58 10.00 -22.21
N THR A 77 -2.77 11.06 -22.03
CA THR A 77 -1.45 11.19 -22.67
C THR A 77 -0.37 11.18 -21.60
N ASP A 78 0.31 10.05 -21.46
CA ASP A 78 1.33 9.81 -20.45
C ASP A 78 2.57 10.68 -20.67
N VAL A 79 3.14 11.17 -19.57
CA VAL A 79 4.41 11.89 -19.53
C VAL A 79 5.46 11.07 -18.81
N GLY A 80 5.18 10.69 -17.57
CA GLY A 80 6.10 9.93 -16.75
C GLY A 80 5.43 9.46 -15.45
N LYS A 81 6.10 8.54 -14.75
CA LYS A 81 5.53 7.86 -13.60
C LYS A 81 6.55 7.71 -12.47
N TYR A 82 6.15 8.08 -11.26
CA TYR A 82 6.83 7.69 -10.03
C TYR A 82 6.16 6.44 -9.45
N THR A 83 6.97 5.53 -8.94
CA THR A 83 6.48 4.38 -8.18
C THR A 83 7.27 4.26 -6.89
N TYR A 84 6.57 4.27 -5.76
CA TYR A 84 7.13 4.06 -4.42
C TYR A 84 6.68 2.69 -3.94
N SER A 85 7.65 1.81 -3.74
CA SER A 85 7.40 0.46 -3.24
C SER A 85 7.81 0.37 -1.77
N TYR A 86 6.90 -0.08 -0.95
CA TYR A 86 7.14 -0.29 0.48
C TYR A 86 6.85 -1.74 0.83
N GLU A 87 7.52 -2.20 1.88
CA GLU A 87 7.37 -3.53 2.47
C GLU A 87 7.15 -3.42 3.97
N SER A 88 6.86 -4.54 4.61
CA SER A 88 6.68 -4.61 6.06
C SER A 88 5.57 -3.69 6.60
N LEU A 89 4.50 -3.48 5.80
CA LEU A 89 3.32 -2.76 6.26
C LEU A 89 2.79 -3.40 7.54
N SER A 90 2.68 -2.60 8.58
CA SER A 90 2.13 -2.98 9.89
C SER A 90 1.08 -1.97 10.32
N ILE A 91 -0.12 -2.45 10.55
CA ILE A 91 -1.23 -1.64 11.08
C ILE A 91 -1.11 -1.61 12.60
N GLY A 92 -1.11 -0.42 13.14
CA GLY A 92 -0.97 -0.14 14.57
C GLY A 92 -2.27 0.31 15.24
N ASP A 93 -2.13 1.09 16.29
CA ASP A 93 -3.23 1.54 17.15
C ASP A 93 -4.30 2.30 16.37
N ALA A 94 -5.54 2.16 16.83
CA ALA A 94 -6.65 3.01 16.41
C ALA A 94 -6.36 4.48 16.74
N VAL A 95 -6.75 5.37 15.85
CA VAL A 95 -6.57 6.81 15.98
C VAL A 95 -7.74 7.53 15.33
N GLU A 96 -8.04 8.73 15.84
CA GLU A 96 -8.99 9.61 15.17
C GLU A 96 -8.25 10.45 14.10
N VAL A 97 -8.77 10.43 12.88
CA VAL A 97 -8.26 11.20 11.75
C VAL A 97 -9.39 12.12 11.28
N SER A 98 -9.27 13.41 11.59
CA SER A 98 -10.31 14.43 11.25
C SER A 98 -11.73 14.08 11.72
N GLY A 99 -11.87 13.47 12.89
CA GLY A 99 -13.17 13.07 13.45
C GLY A 99 -13.69 11.72 12.97
N VAL A 100 -12.91 11.00 12.16
CA VAL A 100 -13.24 9.65 11.66
C VAL A 100 -12.27 8.64 12.28
N SER A 101 -12.79 7.49 12.68
CA SER A 101 -11.97 6.39 13.20
C SER A 101 -11.05 5.85 12.11
N GLY A 102 -9.79 5.63 12.45
CA GLY A 102 -8.77 5.13 11.54
C GLY A 102 -7.65 4.43 12.31
N HIS A 103 -6.54 4.17 11.65
CA HIS A 103 -5.41 3.49 12.22
C HIS A 103 -4.08 4.18 11.88
N LYS A 104 -3.10 4.03 12.75
CA LYS A 104 -1.71 4.26 12.44
C LYS A 104 -1.18 3.10 11.61
N PHE A 105 -0.15 3.36 10.82
CA PHE A 105 0.62 2.30 10.14
C PHE A 105 2.09 2.67 10.04
N THR A 106 2.92 1.66 9.88
CA THR A 106 4.35 1.80 9.56
C THR A 106 4.68 0.93 8.37
N MET A 107 5.67 1.33 7.60
CA MET A 107 6.19 0.57 6.48
C MET A 107 7.64 0.97 6.21
N THR A 108 8.36 0.22 5.39
CA THR A 108 9.75 0.48 5.01
C THR A 108 9.85 0.67 3.51
N LEU A 109 10.48 1.75 3.05
CA LEU A 109 10.69 1.99 1.63
C LEU A 109 11.66 0.93 1.07
N SER A 110 11.20 0.11 0.14
CA SER A 110 12.04 -0.87 -0.58
C SER A 110 12.65 -0.29 -1.84
N ASP A 111 11.92 0.56 -2.57
CA ASP A 111 12.44 1.31 -3.72
C ASP A 111 11.57 2.52 -4.05
N SER A 112 12.18 3.50 -4.74
CA SER A 112 11.50 4.56 -5.48
C SER A 112 12.03 4.55 -6.90
N THR A 113 11.16 4.49 -7.88
CA THR A 113 11.56 4.52 -9.30
C THR A 113 10.88 5.66 -10.04
N TYR A 114 11.54 6.12 -11.09
CA TYR A 114 10.91 6.95 -12.12
C TYR A 114 10.95 6.22 -13.45
N THR A 115 9.89 6.38 -14.23
CA THR A 115 9.74 5.83 -15.58
C THR A 115 9.33 6.95 -16.51
N SER A 116 10.16 7.26 -17.48
CA SER A 116 9.79 8.19 -18.57
C SER A 116 8.84 7.47 -19.54
N GLN A 117 7.68 8.07 -19.81
CA GLN A 117 6.63 7.46 -20.64
C GLN A 117 6.39 8.24 -21.95
N SER A 118 7.03 9.40 -22.14
CA SER A 118 6.99 10.16 -23.38
C SER A 118 8.39 10.41 -23.94
N SER A 119 8.49 10.61 -25.26
CA SER A 119 9.76 10.94 -25.93
C SER A 119 10.35 12.25 -25.44
N ASP A 120 9.50 13.22 -25.13
CA ASP A 120 9.92 14.57 -24.70
C ASP A 120 10.51 14.51 -23.29
N ASP A 121 9.84 13.82 -22.36
CA ASP A 121 10.34 13.59 -21.01
C ASP A 121 11.64 12.78 -21.03
N LEU A 122 11.70 11.71 -21.82
CA LEU A 122 12.90 10.89 -22.02
C LEU A 122 14.08 11.73 -22.50
N SER A 123 13.85 12.57 -23.52
CA SER A 123 14.87 13.48 -24.05
C SER A 123 15.34 14.49 -23.00
N GLY A 124 14.38 15.03 -22.22
CA GLY A 124 14.67 15.92 -21.10
C GLY A 124 15.54 15.27 -20.03
N CYS A 125 15.19 14.05 -19.62
CA CYS A 125 15.94 13.31 -18.61
C CYS A 125 17.35 12.93 -19.08
N ASN A 126 17.52 12.50 -20.32
CA ASN A 126 18.86 12.19 -20.87
C ASN A 126 19.73 13.45 -21.03
N THR A 127 19.14 14.58 -21.42
CA THR A 127 19.87 15.84 -21.59
C THR A 127 20.32 16.43 -20.26
N ASN A 128 19.45 16.39 -19.25
CA ASN A 128 19.68 17.04 -17.96
C ASN A 128 20.18 16.10 -16.87
N SER A 129 20.40 14.82 -17.19
CA SER A 129 20.80 13.79 -16.23
C SER A 129 19.87 13.77 -15.00
N CYS A 130 18.58 13.55 -15.23
CA CYS A 130 17.58 13.52 -14.15
C CYS A 130 18.06 12.66 -12.98
N TRP A 131 17.98 13.17 -11.75
CA TRP A 131 18.49 12.56 -10.51
C TRP A 131 19.98 12.18 -10.56
N GLY A 132 20.77 12.82 -11.42
CA GLY A 132 22.17 12.47 -11.65
C GLY A 132 22.36 11.16 -12.40
N LEU A 133 21.31 10.62 -13.01
CA LEU A 133 21.33 9.38 -13.78
C LEU A 133 21.39 9.67 -15.28
N THR A 134 21.91 8.73 -16.03
CA THR A 134 22.03 8.74 -17.50
C THR A 134 21.53 7.43 -18.09
N GLY A 135 21.34 7.39 -19.40
CA GLY A 135 20.91 6.15 -20.08
C GLY A 135 19.46 5.81 -19.81
N TRP A 136 18.62 6.83 -19.70
CA TRP A 136 17.16 6.63 -19.60
C TRP A 136 16.62 5.99 -20.88
N GLU A 137 15.71 5.04 -20.70
CA GLU A 137 15.00 4.35 -21.78
C GLU A 137 13.49 4.50 -21.57
N LEU A 138 12.77 4.62 -22.69
CA LEU A 138 11.31 4.78 -22.65
C LEU A 138 10.64 3.57 -21.99
N ASN A 139 9.70 3.84 -21.08
CA ASN A 139 8.94 2.83 -20.33
C ASN A 139 9.82 1.89 -19.48
N THR A 140 11.05 2.26 -19.19
CA THR A 140 11.98 1.48 -18.35
C THR A 140 12.17 2.18 -17.00
N PRO A 141 11.76 1.57 -15.88
CA PRO A 141 11.93 2.18 -14.57
C PRO A 141 13.41 2.22 -14.17
N GLN A 142 13.85 3.35 -13.62
CA GLN A 142 15.15 3.50 -12.96
C GLN A 142 14.98 3.87 -11.50
N SER A 143 15.78 3.27 -10.61
CA SER A 143 15.75 3.58 -9.18
C SER A 143 16.30 4.97 -8.91
N ILE A 144 15.49 5.78 -8.25
CA ILE A 144 15.82 7.15 -7.81
C ILE A 144 15.93 7.25 -6.28
N ALA A 145 15.80 6.13 -5.57
CA ALA A 145 15.91 6.09 -4.12
C ALA A 145 17.27 6.64 -3.63
N GLY A 146 17.23 7.61 -2.73
CA GLY A 146 18.43 8.31 -2.24
C GLY A 146 19.10 9.24 -3.25
N LYS A 147 18.51 9.47 -4.42
CA LYS A 147 19.03 10.38 -5.43
C LYS A 147 18.53 11.81 -5.22
N THR A 148 19.27 12.78 -5.75
CA THR A 148 18.96 14.19 -5.63
C THR A 148 18.60 14.79 -6.99
N GLN A 149 17.54 15.60 -7.02
CA GLN A 149 17.14 16.41 -8.16
C GLN A 149 16.94 17.85 -7.68
N GLY A 150 17.77 18.79 -8.17
CA GLY A 150 17.81 20.14 -7.61
C GLY A 150 18.15 20.12 -6.12
N ASP A 151 17.33 20.78 -5.30
CA ASP A 151 17.48 20.82 -3.83
C ASP A 151 16.75 19.69 -3.10
N SER A 152 16.06 18.81 -3.82
CA SER A 152 15.25 17.73 -3.23
C SER A 152 15.98 16.39 -3.31
N THR A 153 16.09 15.71 -2.18
CA THR A 153 16.62 14.33 -2.10
C THR A 153 15.49 13.36 -1.82
N TRP A 154 15.40 12.33 -2.65
CA TRP A 154 14.42 11.24 -2.48
C TRP A 154 14.81 10.33 -1.31
N TRP A 155 13.83 9.75 -0.66
CA TRP A 155 14.07 8.84 0.45
C TRP A 155 14.93 7.65 0.02
N SER A 156 15.84 7.25 0.88
CA SER A 156 16.72 6.11 0.63
C SER A 156 15.99 4.80 0.91
N LYS A 157 16.39 3.73 0.23
CA LYS A 157 15.93 2.37 0.58
C LYS A 157 16.20 2.08 2.06
N GLY A 158 15.28 1.41 2.70
CA GLY A 158 15.32 1.12 4.14
C GLY A 158 14.79 2.25 5.03
N THR A 159 14.38 3.41 4.46
CA THR A 159 13.73 4.47 5.25
C THR A 159 12.40 3.98 5.79
N SER A 160 12.22 4.10 7.11
CA SER A 160 10.92 3.86 7.74
C SER A 160 9.97 5.01 7.43
N ALA A 161 8.74 4.66 7.10
CA ALA A 161 7.65 5.61 6.90
C ALA A 161 6.53 5.34 7.90
N TYR A 162 5.94 6.41 8.41
CA TYR A 162 4.89 6.42 9.41
C TYR A 162 3.65 7.07 8.81
N GLY A 163 2.49 6.50 9.02
CA GLY A 163 1.28 7.06 8.45
C GLY A 163 0.06 6.84 9.32
N LYS A 164 -1.00 7.50 8.88
CA LYS A 164 -2.36 7.31 9.39
C LYS A 164 -3.28 7.14 8.21
N TYR A 165 -4.30 6.33 8.36
CA TYR A 165 -5.36 6.22 7.36
C TYR A 165 -6.72 6.13 8.04
N THR A 166 -7.75 6.44 7.27
CA THR A 166 -9.14 6.17 7.61
C THR A 166 -9.89 5.75 6.36
N LEU A 167 -10.91 4.93 6.58
CA LEU A 167 -11.87 4.54 5.55
C LEU A 167 -13.21 5.21 5.87
N ASP A 168 -13.75 5.96 4.92
CA ASP A 168 -15.11 6.52 4.96
C ASP A 168 -15.93 5.90 3.84
N GLY A 169 -16.68 4.86 4.16
CA GLY A 169 -17.37 4.04 3.16
C GLY A 169 -16.39 3.33 2.22
N SER A 170 -16.36 3.71 0.94
CA SER A 170 -15.46 3.19 -0.08
C SER A 170 -14.26 4.10 -0.37
N GLU A 171 -14.08 5.16 0.39
CA GLU A 171 -13.00 6.12 0.21
C GLU A 171 -11.89 5.88 1.23
N LEU A 172 -10.65 5.84 0.76
CA LEU A 172 -9.45 5.79 1.59
C LEU A 172 -8.81 7.18 1.67
N PHE A 173 -8.50 7.61 2.86
CA PHE A 173 -7.71 8.80 3.15
C PHE A 173 -6.49 8.42 3.95
N PHE A 174 -5.31 8.88 3.55
CA PHE A 174 -4.08 8.61 4.29
C PHE A 174 -3.06 9.75 4.18
N CYS A 175 -2.09 9.74 5.05
CA CYS A 175 -0.88 10.56 4.97
C CYS A 175 0.33 9.81 5.49
N VAL A 176 1.50 10.14 4.96
CA VAL A 176 2.77 9.49 5.27
C VAL A 176 3.84 10.55 5.60
N SER A 177 4.71 10.23 6.54
CA SER A 177 5.89 11.01 6.92
C SER A 177 7.04 10.06 7.24
N ILE A 178 8.27 10.54 7.20
CA ILE A 178 9.47 9.77 7.58
C ILE A 178 9.96 10.08 9.00
N ASP A 179 9.52 11.18 9.59
CA ASP A 179 10.03 11.62 10.89
C ASP A 179 9.22 11.04 12.05
N ASP A 180 7.89 11.09 11.94
CA ASP A 180 6.93 10.60 12.93
C ASP A 180 5.54 10.52 12.31
N TYR A 181 4.56 9.99 13.07
CA TYR A 181 3.17 10.00 12.64
C TYR A 181 2.69 11.42 12.36
N PRO A 182 2.11 11.67 11.17
CA PRO A 182 1.63 13.00 10.81
C PRO A 182 0.73 13.60 11.87
N SER A 183 1.02 14.83 12.27
CA SER A 183 0.25 15.56 13.32
C SER A 183 -1.01 16.22 12.74
N SER A 184 -1.03 16.53 11.45
CA SER A 184 -2.14 17.16 10.76
C SER A 184 -3.18 16.16 10.26
N SER A 185 -4.37 16.66 9.91
CA SER A 185 -5.38 15.88 9.22
C SER A 185 -4.87 15.37 7.88
N CYS A 186 -5.06 14.09 7.64
CA CYS A 186 -4.61 13.40 6.44
C CYS A 186 -5.66 13.41 5.32
N LEU A 187 -6.46 14.45 5.23
CA LEU A 187 -7.50 14.54 4.20
C LEU A 187 -6.93 15.19 2.96
N PRO A 188 -6.63 14.43 1.89
CA PRO A 188 -6.48 15.02 0.57
C PRO A 188 -7.82 15.64 0.14
N PRO A 189 -7.82 16.57 -0.80
CA PRO A 189 -9.05 17.20 -1.30
C PRO A 189 -10.00 16.18 -1.96
N THR A 190 -9.51 15.01 -2.34
CA THR A 190 -10.26 13.90 -2.94
C THR A 190 -9.83 12.58 -2.30
N GLY A 191 -10.80 11.71 -1.98
CA GLY A 191 -10.53 10.36 -1.50
C GLY A 191 -10.06 9.43 -2.63
N TRP A 192 -9.48 8.32 -2.23
CA TRP A 192 -9.07 7.25 -3.12
C TRP A 192 -10.15 6.17 -3.13
N PHE A 193 -10.60 5.79 -4.31
CA PHE A 193 -11.70 4.84 -4.46
C PHE A 193 -11.19 3.44 -4.78
N LYS A 194 -11.76 2.45 -4.12
CA LYS A 194 -11.42 1.04 -4.36
C LYS A 194 -11.92 0.61 -5.73
N GLN A 195 -11.04 -0.04 -6.49
CA GLN A 195 -11.31 -0.62 -7.82
C GLN A 195 -11.78 -2.07 -7.71
#